data_4b42865529a87a411e09c43572f09684
#
_entry.id   4b42865529a87a411e09c43572f09684
#
_cell.length_a   1.000
_cell.length_b   1.000
_cell.length_c   1.000
_cell.angle_alpha   90.00
_cell.angle_beta   90.00
_cell.angle_gamma   90.00
#
_symmetry.space_group_name_H-M   'P 1'
#
loop_
_entity.id
_entity.type
_entity.pdbx_description
1 polymer ?
#
loop_
_entity_poly.entity_id
_entity_poly.type
_entity_poly.pdbx_seq_one_letter_code
_entity_poly.pdbx_strand_id
1 'polypeptide(L)'
;TIERAEIETVQQDKIVEEEILERSIKQRANQILSGASLIKKIKDLDEGTKLDLETINKININDVFKITVGNVNDEASIAQLKDQYNQAKQDIQERFEDKVLKIRSGDDLLPSVMKMVKVFVAIKRRLRPGDKMSGRHGNKGVVSKIVPVEDMPYREDGRPVDIVLNPLGVPSRMNVGQILETHLGWACKEFGEEVKKLVNENNKKFEKTEKISSFLKSVYGNEVFDGGIDKLNKTEFRDLCENLQNGIAISTPVFDGAKEKDVSEMLALAKLPTSGQTNLX
;
A
#
# COMPACT_ATOMS: atom_id res chain seq x y z
N THR A 1 -0.77 11.62 -26.29
CA THR A 1 -0.57 10.25 -26.75
C THR A 1 -0.25 9.30 -25.61
N ILE A 2 -0.37 8.00 -25.85
CA ILE A 2 -0.08 6.97 -24.85
C ILE A 2 1.38 7.04 -24.42
N GLU A 3 2.27 7.23 -25.37
CA GLU A 3 3.70 7.36 -25.11
C GLU A 3 3.98 8.54 -24.16
N ARG A 4 3.34 9.67 -24.43
CA ARG A 4 3.52 10.86 -23.58
C ARG A 4 3.02 10.62 -22.16
N ALA A 5 1.88 9.94 -22.03
CA ALA A 5 1.32 9.60 -20.72
C ALA A 5 2.24 8.66 -19.95
N GLU A 6 2.83 7.67 -20.64
CA GLU A 6 3.77 6.75 -20.01
C GLU A 6 5.02 7.48 -19.52
N ILE A 7 5.54 8.41 -20.32
CA ILE A 7 6.71 9.20 -19.95
C ILE A 7 6.39 10.06 -18.73
N GLU A 8 5.20 10.67 -18.69
CA GLU A 8 4.77 11.46 -17.53
C GLU A 8 4.72 10.62 -16.27
N THR A 9 4.21 9.38 -16.38
CA THR A 9 4.17 8.47 -15.24
C THR A 9 5.58 8.15 -14.73
N VAL A 10 6.50 7.88 -15.64
CA VAL A 10 7.90 7.61 -15.29
C VAL A 10 8.54 8.84 -14.63
N GLN A 11 8.24 10.05 -15.14
CA GLN A 11 8.73 11.29 -14.54
C GLN A 11 8.21 11.48 -13.13
N GLN A 12 6.92 11.19 -12.88
CA GLN A 12 6.36 11.29 -11.53
C GLN A 12 7.00 10.28 -10.59
N ASP A 13 7.24 9.06 -11.06
CA ASP A 13 7.92 8.05 -10.28
C ASP A 13 9.34 8.49 -9.90
N LYS A 14 10.04 9.12 -10.84
CA LYS A 14 11.37 9.65 -10.58
C LYS A 14 11.34 10.73 -9.51
N ILE A 15 10.37 11.66 -9.59
CA ILE A 15 10.24 12.72 -8.60
C ILE A 15 10.00 12.14 -7.21
N VAL A 16 9.12 11.14 -7.11
CA VAL A 16 8.82 10.49 -5.84
C VAL A 16 10.06 9.79 -5.28
N GLU A 17 10.81 9.06 -6.13
CA GLU A 17 12.02 8.38 -5.71
C GLU A 17 13.07 9.39 -5.19
N GLU A 18 13.21 10.52 -5.87
CA GLU A 18 14.16 11.55 -5.45
C GLU A 18 13.76 12.18 -4.11
N GLU A 19 12.46 12.38 -3.90
CA GLU A 19 11.96 12.90 -2.62
C GLU A 19 12.22 11.93 -1.48
N ILE A 20 12.00 10.62 -1.73
CA ILE A 20 12.27 9.59 -0.73
C ILE A 20 13.76 9.54 -0.40
N LEU A 21 14.60 9.63 -1.43
CA LEU A 21 16.06 9.65 -1.23
C LEU A 21 16.48 10.84 -0.39
N GLU A 22 15.98 12.05 -0.69
CA GLU A 22 16.32 13.23 0.09
C GLU A 22 15.89 13.11 1.54
N ARG A 23 14.69 12.56 1.77
CA ARG A 23 14.20 12.36 3.13
C ARG A 23 15.09 11.38 3.90
N SER A 24 15.46 10.28 3.25
CA SER A 24 16.32 9.26 3.86
C SER A 24 17.70 9.84 4.21
N ILE A 25 18.27 10.63 3.30
CA ILE A 25 19.58 11.25 3.50
C ILE A 25 19.53 12.26 4.65
N LYS A 26 18.47 13.05 4.72
CA LYS A 26 18.29 14.03 5.80
C LYS A 26 18.13 13.33 7.16
N GLN A 27 17.45 12.19 7.20
CA GLN A 27 17.35 11.41 8.43
C GLN A 27 18.71 10.89 8.88
N ARG A 28 19.51 10.39 7.94
CA ARG A 28 20.86 9.92 8.25
C ARG A 28 21.76 11.05 8.72
N ALA A 29 21.64 12.22 8.09
CA ALA A 29 22.39 13.40 8.49
C ALA A 29 22.02 13.81 9.92
N ASN A 30 20.73 13.74 10.26
CA ASN A 30 20.26 14.03 11.60
C ASN A 30 20.86 13.05 12.63
N GLN A 31 20.95 11.76 12.28
CA GLN A 31 21.54 10.77 13.16
C GLN A 31 23.01 11.10 13.46
N ILE A 32 23.73 11.61 12.46
CA ILE A 32 25.13 11.99 12.60
C ILE A 32 25.27 13.28 13.38
N LEU A 33 24.43 14.27 13.10
CA LEU A 33 24.58 15.64 13.57
C LEU A 33 23.67 16.02 14.74
N SER A 34 22.83 15.09 15.23
CA SER A 34 21.86 15.40 16.27
C SER A 34 22.57 15.95 17.53
N GLY A 35 22.08 17.11 17.98
CA GLY A 35 22.63 17.76 19.16
C GLY A 35 23.87 18.61 18.90
N ALA A 36 24.45 18.53 17.71
CA ALA A 36 25.61 19.36 17.34
C ALA A 36 25.17 20.79 17.02
N SER A 37 26.08 21.73 17.16
CA SER A 37 25.83 23.14 16.88
C SER A 37 26.62 23.58 15.66
N LEU A 38 26.03 24.45 14.86
CA LEU A 38 26.68 25.00 13.67
C LEU A 38 27.88 25.86 14.05
N ILE A 39 29.01 25.69 13.34
CA ILE A 39 30.16 26.54 13.48
C ILE A 39 30.08 27.72 12.51
N LYS A 40 29.59 27.46 11.30
CA LYS A 40 29.44 28.49 10.26
C LYS A 40 27.99 28.69 9.90
N LYS A 41 27.63 29.93 9.59
CA LYS A 41 26.28 30.27 9.14
C LYS A 41 25.98 29.62 7.78
N ILE A 42 24.81 29.04 7.66
CA ILE A 42 24.29 28.48 6.40
C ILE A 42 22.92 29.08 6.15
N LYS A 43 22.82 29.91 5.12
CA LYS A 43 21.57 30.59 4.74
C LYS A 43 20.91 31.25 5.96
N ASP A 44 19.74 30.79 6.35
CA ASP A 44 18.98 31.38 7.45
C ASP A 44 19.39 30.84 8.82
N LEU A 45 20.28 29.86 8.88
CA LEU A 45 20.73 29.27 10.13
C LEU A 45 22.01 29.95 10.62
N ASP A 46 21.94 30.53 11.80
CA ASP A 46 23.07 31.24 12.39
C ASP A 46 24.03 30.28 13.08
N GLU A 47 25.26 30.79 13.36
CA GLU A 47 26.24 30.07 14.17
C GLU A 47 25.63 29.70 15.52
N GLY A 48 25.94 28.50 16.00
CA GLY A 48 25.48 28.02 17.28
C GLY A 48 24.09 27.40 17.28
N THR A 49 23.43 27.39 16.12
CA THR A 49 22.12 26.73 16.00
C THR A 49 22.27 25.22 16.22
N LYS A 50 21.50 24.68 17.16
CA LYS A 50 21.48 23.24 17.38
C LYS A 50 20.75 22.54 16.26
N LEU A 51 21.33 21.45 15.78
CA LEU A 51 20.78 20.70 14.66
C LEU A 51 19.86 19.60 15.17
N ASP A 52 18.66 19.57 14.61
CA ASP A 52 17.70 18.50 14.84
C ASP A 52 17.02 18.17 13.52
N LEU A 53 16.16 17.15 13.53
CA LEU A 53 15.51 16.69 12.32
C LEU A 53 14.65 17.80 11.69
N GLU A 54 13.96 18.57 12.51
CA GLU A 54 13.12 19.66 12.03
C GLU A 54 13.94 20.73 11.31
N THR A 55 15.07 21.12 11.90
CA THR A 55 15.96 22.12 11.29
C THR A 55 16.54 21.59 9.98
N ILE A 56 17.00 20.35 9.97
CA ILE A 56 17.60 19.74 8.79
C ILE A 56 16.58 19.59 7.67
N ASN A 57 15.34 19.26 7.99
CA ASN A 57 14.29 19.13 6.98
C ASN A 57 13.91 20.45 6.32
N LYS A 58 14.17 21.58 6.99
CA LYS A 58 13.83 22.88 6.45
C LYS A 58 14.84 23.41 5.46
N ILE A 59 16.07 22.89 5.46
CA ILE A 59 17.10 23.38 4.55
C ILE A 59 17.21 22.48 3.32
N ASN A 60 17.79 23.07 2.26
CA ASN A 60 18.02 22.37 1.00
C ASN A 60 19.03 21.23 1.23
N ILE A 61 18.85 20.13 0.50
CA ILE A 61 19.72 18.96 0.65
C ILE A 61 21.18 19.31 0.38
N ASN A 62 21.45 20.19 -0.58
CA ASN A 62 22.82 20.60 -0.89
C ASN A 62 23.44 21.38 0.27
N ASP A 63 22.64 22.10 1.03
CA ASP A 63 23.11 22.86 2.19
C ASP A 63 23.37 21.94 3.38
N VAL A 64 22.67 20.81 3.47
CA VAL A 64 22.94 19.82 4.52
C VAL A 64 24.39 19.33 4.44
N PHE A 65 24.89 19.14 3.22
CA PHE A 65 26.25 18.66 3.01
C PHE A 65 27.31 19.74 3.29
N LYS A 66 26.91 20.99 3.43
CA LYS A 66 27.81 22.11 3.75
C LYS A 66 27.89 22.40 5.25
N ILE A 67 27.14 21.65 6.06
CA ILE A 67 27.09 21.86 7.51
C ILE A 67 28.46 21.58 8.11
N THR A 68 28.92 22.50 8.94
CA THR A 68 30.21 22.39 9.63
C THR A 68 29.95 22.38 11.14
N VAL A 69 30.39 21.33 11.83
CA VAL A 69 30.14 21.19 13.28
C VAL A 69 31.41 21.00 14.08
N GLY A 70 32.58 21.07 13.43
CA GLY A 70 33.85 21.02 14.11
C GLY A 70 34.35 19.63 14.47
N ASN A 71 33.54 18.60 14.30
CA ASN A 71 33.94 17.22 14.57
C ASN A 71 34.42 16.57 13.27
N VAL A 72 35.66 16.20 13.20
CA VAL A 72 36.25 15.64 11.98
C VAL A 72 35.53 14.36 11.56
N ASN A 73 35.21 13.51 12.53
CA ASN A 73 34.50 12.24 12.23
C ASN A 73 33.10 12.50 11.67
N ASP A 74 32.37 13.45 12.24
CA ASP A 74 31.03 13.81 11.75
C ASP A 74 31.10 14.41 10.37
N GLU A 75 32.09 15.28 10.12
CA GLU A 75 32.25 15.89 8.79
C GLU A 75 32.63 14.85 7.74
N ALA A 76 33.47 13.88 8.10
CA ALA A 76 33.80 12.78 7.20
C ALA A 76 32.59 11.92 6.89
N SER A 77 31.77 11.66 7.89
CA SER A 77 30.53 10.89 7.69
C SER A 77 29.56 11.63 6.77
N ILE A 78 29.45 12.94 6.90
CA ILE A 78 28.60 13.76 6.04
C ILE A 78 29.14 13.76 4.60
N ALA A 79 30.47 13.82 4.43
CA ALA A 79 31.06 13.73 3.10
C ALA A 79 30.77 12.39 2.44
N GLN A 80 30.83 11.31 3.20
CA GLN A 80 30.48 9.98 2.71
C GLN A 80 29.02 9.90 2.34
N LEU A 81 28.16 10.51 3.16
CA LEU A 81 26.73 10.57 2.90
C LEU A 81 26.44 11.34 1.59
N LYS A 82 27.17 12.41 1.35
CA LYS A 82 27.07 13.19 0.10
C LYS A 82 27.42 12.31 -1.11
N ASP A 83 28.49 11.53 -1.01
CA ASP A 83 28.86 10.62 -2.09
C ASP A 83 27.78 9.57 -2.35
N GLN A 84 27.19 9.02 -1.30
CA GLN A 84 26.10 8.05 -1.41
C GLN A 84 24.89 8.68 -2.06
N TYR A 85 24.56 9.91 -1.68
CA TYR A 85 23.43 10.63 -2.25
C TYR A 85 23.64 10.88 -3.75
N ASN A 86 24.83 11.36 -4.13
CA ASN A 86 25.11 11.65 -5.54
C ASN A 86 25.07 10.37 -6.37
N GLN A 87 25.60 9.28 -5.85
CA GLN A 87 25.59 8.00 -6.56
C GLN A 87 24.16 7.49 -6.75
N ALA A 88 23.35 7.54 -5.68
CA ALA A 88 21.96 7.10 -5.74
C ALA A 88 21.14 7.95 -6.71
N LYS A 89 21.39 9.27 -6.70
CA LYS A 89 20.69 10.20 -7.59
C LYS A 89 21.07 9.92 -9.04
N GLN A 90 22.35 9.63 -9.30
CA GLN A 90 22.80 9.27 -10.63
C GLN A 90 22.15 7.96 -11.09
N ASP A 91 22.04 6.98 -10.21
CA ASP A 91 21.40 5.70 -10.54
C ASP A 91 19.93 5.90 -10.90
N ILE A 92 19.23 6.77 -10.16
CA ILE A 92 17.83 7.09 -10.45
C ILE A 92 17.71 7.73 -11.84
N GLN A 93 18.60 8.67 -12.14
CA GLN A 93 18.60 9.36 -13.44
C GLN A 93 18.85 8.38 -14.58
N GLU A 94 19.82 7.49 -14.41
CA GLU A 94 20.13 6.50 -15.45
C GLU A 94 18.96 5.55 -15.69
N ARG A 95 18.31 5.07 -14.64
CA ARG A 95 17.13 4.21 -14.79
C ARG A 95 15.99 4.95 -15.48
N PHE A 96 15.80 6.22 -15.14
CA PHE A 96 14.79 7.05 -15.80
C PHE A 96 15.06 7.17 -17.30
N GLU A 97 16.31 7.48 -17.66
CA GLU A 97 16.70 7.63 -19.05
C GLU A 97 16.51 6.33 -19.83
N ASP A 98 16.86 5.20 -19.21
CA ASP A 98 16.66 3.89 -19.84
C ASP A 98 15.18 3.60 -20.07
N LYS A 99 14.33 3.91 -19.10
CA LYS A 99 12.88 3.71 -19.23
C LYS A 99 12.29 4.58 -20.34
N VAL A 100 12.72 5.84 -20.41
CA VAL A 100 12.25 6.75 -21.46
C VAL A 100 12.70 6.27 -22.84
N LEU A 101 13.94 5.80 -22.95
CA LEU A 101 14.44 5.24 -24.20
C LEU A 101 13.61 4.05 -24.65
N LYS A 102 13.30 3.14 -23.73
CA LYS A 102 12.48 1.96 -24.05
C LYS A 102 11.08 2.36 -24.53
N ILE A 103 10.48 3.36 -23.88
CA ILE A 103 9.17 3.85 -24.28
C ILE A 103 9.22 4.47 -25.66
N ARG A 104 10.23 5.31 -25.92
CA ARG A 104 10.37 6.00 -27.21
C ARG A 104 10.75 5.05 -28.35
N SER A 105 11.52 4.02 -28.04
CA SER A 105 11.96 3.07 -29.08
C SER A 105 10.86 2.10 -29.48
N GLY A 106 9.80 1.99 -28.67
CA GLY A 106 8.68 1.12 -28.98
C GLY A 106 8.94 -0.35 -28.79
N ASP A 107 9.94 -0.71 -27.99
CA ASP A 107 10.23 -2.09 -27.56
C ASP A 107 10.11 -3.15 -28.66
N ASP A 108 11.22 -3.58 -29.17
CA ASP A 108 11.32 -4.79 -30.01
C ASP A 108 10.41 -4.80 -31.25
N LEU A 109 10.13 -3.63 -31.79
CA LEU A 109 9.39 -3.58 -33.06
C LEU A 109 10.26 -4.11 -34.17
N LEU A 110 9.66 -4.96 -35.00
CA LEU A 110 10.35 -5.45 -36.22
C LEU A 110 10.61 -4.28 -37.16
N PRO A 111 11.65 -4.40 -38.03
CA PRO A 111 12.04 -3.25 -38.86
C PRO A 111 10.95 -2.63 -39.70
N SER A 112 9.97 -3.41 -40.13
CA SER A 112 8.88 -2.90 -40.98
C SER A 112 7.67 -2.42 -40.18
N VAL A 113 7.71 -2.54 -38.85
CA VAL A 113 6.56 -2.19 -37.99
C VAL A 113 6.76 -0.78 -37.45
N MET A 114 5.81 0.08 -37.74
CA MET A 114 5.85 1.46 -37.29
C MET A 114 5.24 1.66 -35.89
N LYS A 115 4.32 0.76 -35.53
CA LYS A 115 3.60 0.88 -34.26
C LYS A 115 3.06 -0.47 -33.85
N MET A 116 3.09 -0.75 -32.54
CA MET A 116 2.51 -1.97 -32.00
C MET A 116 1.41 -1.59 -31.02
N VAL A 117 0.25 -2.22 -31.18
CA VAL A 117 -0.90 -1.99 -30.30
C VAL A 117 -1.26 -3.31 -29.64
N LYS A 118 -1.33 -3.33 -28.31
CA LYS A 118 -1.77 -4.49 -27.57
C LYS A 118 -3.25 -4.31 -27.24
N VAL A 119 -4.04 -5.29 -27.62
CA VAL A 119 -5.48 -5.27 -27.39
C VAL A 119 -5.82 -6.43 -26.45
N PHE A 120 -6.49 -6.11 -25.35
CA PHE A 120 -6.93 -7.13 -24.41
C PHE A 120 -8.42 -7.37 -24.62
N VAL A 121 -8.76 -8.64 -24.89
CA VAL A 121 -10.15 -9.03 -25.13
C VAL A 121 -10.61 -9.86 -23.95
N ALA A 122 -11.76 -9.49 -23.38
CA ALA A 122 -12.36 -10.21 -22.27
C ALA A 122 -13.62 -10.93 -22.76
N ILE A 123 -13.74 -12.20 -22.41
CA ILE A 123 -14.93 -13.01 -22.70
C ILE A 123 -15.45 -13.54 -21.39
N LYS A 124 -16.74 -13.31 -21.13
CA LYS A 124 -17.39 -13.80 -19.92
C LYS A 124 -18.02 -15.15 -20.20
N ARG A 125 -17.56 -16.17 -19.48
CA ARG A 125 -18.10 -17.52 -19.60
C ARG A 125 -18.67 -17.98 -18.29
N ARG A 126 -19.75 -18.73 -18.33
CA ARG A 126 -20.35 -19.29 -17.14
C ARG A 126 -19.51 -20.45 -16.62
N LEU A 127 -19.39 -20.50 -15.30
CA LEU A 127 -18.73 -21.61 -14.63
C LEU A 127 -19.59 -22.86 -14.75
N ARG A 128 -18.95 -24.01 -15.00
CA ARG A 128 -19.63 -25.29 -15.16
C ARG A 128 -19.02 -26.34 -14.26
N PRO A 129 -19.78 -27.37 -13.84
CA PRO A 129 -19.17 -28.50 -13.19
C PRO A 129 -18.08 -29.12 -14.05
N GLY A 130 -16.95 -29.44 -13.44
CA GLY A 130 -15.78 -29.94 -14.16
C GLY A 130 -14.75 -28.89 -14.46
N ASP A 131 -15.10 -27.59 -14.35
CA ASP A 131 -14.13 -26.53 -14.55
C ASP A 131 -13.15 -26.50 -13.38
N LYS A 132 -11.87 -26.24 -13.71
CA LYS A 132 -10.82 -26.18 -12.71
C LYS A 132 -10.71 -24.75 -12.14
N MET A 133 -10.62 -24.68 -10.82
CA MET A 133 -10.47 -23.41 -10.12
C MET A 133 -9.37 -23.50 -9.08
N SER A 134 -8.76 -22.39 -8.76
CA SER A 134 -7.72 -22.35 -7.74
C SER A 134 -7.70 -21.00 -7.04
N GLY A 135 -7.22 -21.04 -5.79
CA GLY A 135 -6.91 -19.82 -5.06
C GLY A 135 -5.44 -19.48 -5.17
N ARG A 136 -5.00 -18.59 -4.30
CA ARG A 136 -3.62 -18.09 -4.34
C ARG A 136 -2.66 -18.91 -3.49
N HIS A 137 -3.12 -19.99 -2.87
CA HIS A 137 -2.33 -20.81 -1.93
C HIS A 137 -2.12 -22.23 -2.41
N GLY A 138 -2.17 -22.44 -3.72
CA GLY A 138 -2.04 -23.78 -4.28
C GLY A 138 -3.25 -24.66 -4.04
N ASN A 139 -4.34 -24.08 -3.59
CA ASN A 139 -5.58 -24.81 -3.30
C ASN A 139 -6.42 -24.91 -4.57
N LYS A 140 -6.12 -25.91 -5.35
CA LYS A 140 -6.80 -26.16 -6.64
C LYS A 140 -7.89 -27.22 -6.47
N GLY A 141 -8.87 -27.14 -7.33
CA GLY A 141 -9.97 -28.09 -7.32
C GLY A 141 -10.83 -27.96 -8.52
N VAL A 142 -11.74 -28.91 -8.67
CA VAL A 142 -12.68 -28.95 -9.78
C VAL A 142 -14.06 -28.65 -9.23
N VAL A 143 -14.83 -27.84 -9.97
CA VAL A 143 -16.22 -27.55 -9.59
C VAL A 143 -17.02 -28.84 -9.70
N SER A 144 -17.57 -29.29 -8.57
CA SER A 144 -18.35 -30.54 -8.56
C SER A 144 -19.85 -30.29 -8.70
N LYS A 145 -20.33 -29.14 -8.21
CA LYS A 145 -21.76 -28.85 -8.27
C LYS A 145 -22.00 -27.35 -8.23
N ILE A 146 -22.99 -26.89 -8.95
CA ILE A 146 -23.45 -25.49 -8.89
C ILE A 146 -24.85 -25.50 -8.29
N VAL A 147 -25.01 -24.72 -7.21
CA VAL A 147 -26.22 -24.71 -6.42
C VAL A 147 -26.86 -23.33 -6.52
N PRO A 148 -28.20 -23.26 -6.68
CA PRO A 148 -28.85 -21.95 -6.64
C PRO A 148 -28.59 -21.22 -5.31
N VAL A 149 -28.61 -19.89 -5.37
CA VAL A 149 -28.31 -19.07 -4.20
C VAL A 149 -29.20 -19.42 -3.01
N GLU A 150 -30.47 -19.69 -3.26
CA GLU A 150 -31.43 -20.00 -2.21
C GLU A 150 -31.18 -21.35 -1.52
N ASP A 151 -30.40 -22.22 -2.16
CA ASP A 151 -30.05 -23.53 -1.59
C ASP A 151 -28.65 -23.54 -0.95
N MET A 152 -27.91 -22.45 -1.07
CA MET A 152 -26.56 -22.36 -0.47
C MET A 152 -26.65 -22.17 1.04
N PRO A 153 -25.67 -22.67 1.79
CA PRO A 153 -25.59 -22.35 3.22
C PRO A 153 -25.50 -20.85 3.44
N TYR A 154 -26.08 -20.38 4.52
CA TYR A 154 -26.10 -18.94 4.81
C TYR A 154 -25.75 -18.67 6.27
N ARG A 155 -25.24 -17.47 6.51
CA ARG A 155 -24.89 -17.03 7.86
C ARG A 155 -26.14 -16.59 8.61
N GLU A 156 -25.95 -16.30 9.90
CA GLU A 156 -27.07 -15.87 10.75
C GLU A 156 -27.74 -14.61 10.24
N ASP A 157 -27.01 -13.75 9.54
CA ASP A 157 -27.57 -12.52 8.97
C ASP A 157 -28.30 -12.74 7.64
N GLY A 158 -28.36 -13.99 7.18
CA GLY A 158 -29.08 -14.34 5.96
C GLY A 158 -28.26 -14.31 4.70
N ARG A 159 -27.01 -13.89 4.74
CA ARG A 159 -26.16 -13.83 3.54
C ARG A 159 -25.63 -15.23 3.21
N PRO A 160 -25.83 -15.69 1.97
CA PRO A 160 -25.29 -17.00 1.59
C PRO A 160 -23.80 -16.94 1.36
N VAL A 161 -23.15 -18.08 1.54
CA VAL A 161 -21.73 -18.20 1.18
C VAL A 161 -21.63 -18.37 -0.34
N ASP A 162 -20.52 -17.94 -0.90
CA ASP A 162 -20.31 -17.97 -2.35
C ASP A 162 -19.75 -19.30 -2.82
N ILE A 163 -18.87 -19.93 -2.02
CA ILE A 163 -18.19 -21.16 -2.39
C ILE A 163 -18.10 -22.05 -1.14
N VAL A 164 -18.35 -23.32 -1.34
CA VAL A 164 -18.13 -24.34 -0.29
C VAL A 164 -16.98 -25.21 -0.74
N LEU A 165 -15.98 -25.35 0.13
CA LEU A 165 -14.78 -26.11 -0.17
C LEU A 165 -14.64 -27.30 0.76
N ASN A 166 -14.06 -28.39 0.24
CA ASN A 166 -13.79 -29.57 1.04
C ASN A 166 -12.64 -29.29 2.01
N PRO A 167 -12.89 -29.37 3.31
CA PRO A 167 -11.83 -29.03 4.29
C PRO A 167 -10.68 -30.05 4.31
N LEU A 168 -10.88 -31.25 3.78
CA LEU A 168 -9.83 -32.26 3.78
C LEU A 168 -8.65 -31.86 2.90
N GLY A 169 -8.83 -30.93 1.99
CA GLY A 169 -7.75 -30.45 1.15
C GLY A 169 -6.73 -29.58 1.88
N VAL A 170 -7.04 -29.09 3.09
CA VAL A 170 -6.15 -28.19 3.82
C VAL A 170 -5.08 -28.92 4.62
N PRO A 171 -5.42 -29.89 5.51
CA PRO A 171 -4.38 -30.53 6.34
C PRO A 171 -3.34 -31.30 5.54
N SER A 172 -3.76 -31.97 4.47
CA SER A 172 -2.83 -32.79 3.67
C SER A 172 -1.83 -31.95 2.92
N ARG A 173 -2.17 -30.70 2.59
CA ARG A 173 -1.30 -29.83 1.78
C ARG A 173 -0.63 -28.74 2.60
N MET A 174 -0.98 -28.63 3.87
CA MET A 174 -0.37 -27.69 4.82
C MET A 174 -0.38 -26.21 4.33
N ASN A 175 -1.38 -25.85 3.53
CA ASN A 175 -1.51 -24.49 3.03
C ASN A 175 -2.52 -23.71 3.86
N VAL A 176 -2.20 -23.53 5.14
CA VAL A 176 -3.10 -22.85 6.09
C VAL A 176 -3.27 -21.35 5.79
N GLY A 177 -2.43 -20.80 4.94
CA GLY A 177 -2.56 -19.42 4.54
C GLY A 177 -3.90 -19.09 3.93
N GLN A 178 -4.54 -20.06 3.26
CA GLN A 178 -5.87 -19.83 2.68
C GLN A 178 -6.93 -19.60 3.76
N ILE A 179 -6.78 -20.24 4.92
CA ILE A 179 -7.71 -20.04 6.03
C ILE A 179 -7.52 -18.65 6.63
N LEU A 180 -6.27 -18.24 6.82
CA LEU A 180 -5.98 -16.88 7.31
C LEU A 180 -6.48 -15.83 6.34
N GLU A 181 -6.31 -16.08 5.04
CA GLU A 181 -6.82 -15.17 4.01
C GLU A 181 -8.34 -15.02 4.09
N THR A 182 -9.04 -16.15 4.26
CA THR A 182 -10.49 -16.13 4.36
C THR A 182 -10.96 -15.37 5.60
N HIS A 183 -10.32 -15.61 6.74
CA HIS A 183 -10.68 -14.93 7.98
C HIS A 183 -10.44 -13.44 7.86
N LEU A 184 -9.29 -13.03 7.33
CA LEU A 184 -8.97 -11.62 7.17
C LEU A 184 -9.89 -10.96 6.15
N GLY A 185 -10.21 -11.66 5.07
CA GLY A 185 -11.14 -11.14 4.07
C GLY A 185 -12.53 -10.92 4.64
N TRP A 186 -12.97 -11.83 5.49
CA TRP A 186 -14.26 -11.69 6.17
C TRP A 186 -14.27 -10.44 7.05
N ALA A 187 -13.20 -10.23 7.82
CA ALA A 187 -13.07 -9.05 8.65
C ALA A 187 -13.07 -7.78 7.79
N CYS A 188 -12.34 -7.78 6.68
CA CYS A 188 -12.27 -6.62 5.79
C CYS A 188 -13.63 -6.30 5.17
N LYS A 189 -14.39 -7.32 4.81
CA LYS A 189 -15.72 -7.10 4.25
C LYS A 189 -16.66 -6.51 5.30
N GLU A 190 -16.58 -7.00 6.54
CA GLU A 190 -17.40 -6.45 7.62
C GLU A 190 -17.01 -5.02 7.96
N PHE A 191 -15.73 -4.69 7.87
CA PHE A 191 -15.29 -3.30 8.01
C PHE A 191 -15.90 -2.42 6.92
N GLY A 192 -15.98 -2.94 5.69
CA GLY A 192 -16.61 -2.21 4.59
C GLY A 192 -18.09 -1.96 4.86
N GLU A 193 -18.78 -2.95 5.42
CA GLU A 193 -20.19 -2.80 5.81
C GLU A 193 -20.34 -1.75 6.91
N GLU A 194 -19.39 -1.71 7.83
CA GLU A 194 -19.41 -0.72 8.90
C GLU A 194 -19.22 0.70 8.36
N VAL A 195 -18.30 0.87 7.39
CA VAL A 195 -18.10 2.17 6.73
C VAL A 195 -19.38 2.58 6.02
N LYS A 196 -20.02 1.65 5.31
CA LYS A 196 -21.29 1.92 4.62
C LYS A 196 -22.35 2.37 5.61
N LYS A 197 -22.43 1.70 6.76
CA LYS A 197 -23.39 2.04 7.80
C LYS A 197 -23.14 3.44 8.36
N LEU A 198 -21.86 3.77 8.64
CA LEU A 198 -21.50 5.07 9.17
C LEU A 198 -21.80 6.18 8.17
N VAL A 199 -21.55 5.94 6.88
CA VAL A 199 -21.85 6.91 5.83
C VAL A 199 -23.37 7.13 5.74
N ASN A 200 -24.16 6.05 5.82
CA ASN A 200 -25.62 6.16 5.78
C ASN A 200 -26.17 6.91 6.99
N GLU A 201 -25.58 6.72 8.16
CA GLU A 201 -25.95 7.47 9.36
C GLU A 201 -25.68 8.97 9.19
N ASN A 202 -24.72 9.32 8.34
CA ASN A 202 -24.38 10.70 8.03
C ASN A 202 -25.15 11.22 6.83
N ASN A 203 -26.33 10.63 6.54
CA ASN A 203 -27.22 11.01 5.43
C ASN A 203 -26.49 10.92 4.08
N LYS A 204 -25.71 9.88 3.88
CA LYS A 204 -24.93 9.59 2.67
C LYS A 204 -23.94 10.69 2.31
N LYS A 205 -23.63 11.56 3.25
CA LYS A 205 -22.57 12.54 3.06
C LYS A 205 -21.23 11.91 3.37
N PHE A 206 -20.30 12.00 2.43
CA PHE A 206 -18.96 11.46 2.62
C PHE A 206 -18.10 12.49 3.32
N GLU A 207 -18.59 12.97 4.46
CA GLU A 207 -17.88 13.96 5.26
C GLU A 207 -17.08 13.27 6.36
N LYS A 208 -16.00 13.91 6.73
CA LYS A 208 -15.10 13.42 7.75
C LYS A 208 -15.72 13.68 9.12
N THR A 209 -16.52 12.76 9.60
CA THR A 209 -17.10 12.86 10.93
C THR A 209 -16.19 12.20 11.94
N GLU A 210 -16.41 12.51 13.22
CA GLU A 210 -15.64 11.92 14.30
C GLU A 210 -15.79 10.40 14.34
N LYS A 211 -17.00 9.90 14.08
CA LYS A 211 -17.27 8.46 14.07
C LYS A 211 -16.49 7.73 12.98
N ILE A 212 -16.54 8.26 11.76
CA ILE A 212 -15.83 7.64 10.63
C ILE A 212 -14.32 7.72 10.84
N SER A 213 -13.83 8.88 11.27
CA SER A 213 -12.41 9.07 11.55
C SER A 213 -11.92 8.12 12.64
N SER A 214 -12.68 7.97 13.73
CA SER A 214 -12.32 7.07 14.82
C SER A 214 -12.28 5.62 14.34
N PHE A 215 -13.23 5.23 13.51
CA PHE A 215 -13.30 3.87 12.99
C PHE A 215 -12.11 3.58 12.09
N LEU A 216 -11.78 4.48 11.16
CA LEU A 216 -10.64 4.29 10.25
C LEU A 216 -9.33 4.26 11.02
N LYS A 217 -9.22 5.07 12.07
CA LYS A 217 -8.04 5.08 12.92
C LYS A 217 -7.87 3.74 13.64
N SER A 218 -8.97 3.15 14.10
CA SER A 218 -8.94 1.84 14.76
C SER A 218 -8.49 0.74 13.80
N VAL A 219 -8.94 0.79 12.55
CA VAL A 219 -8.65 -0.25 11.57
C VAL A 219 -7.22 -0.14 11.04
N TYR A 220 -6.81 1.06 10.65
CA TYR A 220 -5.52 1.27 9.98
C TYR A 220 -4.38 1.61 10.93
N GLY A 221 -4.71 2.02 12.15
CA GLY A 221 -3.72 2.44 13.12
C GLY A 221 -3.41 3.93 13.04
N ASN A 222 -2.80 4.44 14.11
CA ASN A 222 -2.55 5.87 14.22
C ASN A 222 -1.58 6.38 13.17
N GLU A 223 -0.54 5.61 12.86
CA GLU A 223 0.48 6.04 11.91
C GLU A 223 -0.08 6.24 10.51
N VAL A 224 -0.85 5.27 10.03
CA VAL A 224 -1.44 5.35 8.70
C VAL A 224 -2.49 6.45 8.64
N PHE A 225 -3.33 6.55 9.68
CA PHE A 225 -4.38 7.56 9.72
C PHE A 225 -3.78 8.97 9.74
N ASP A 226 -2.89 9.24 10.69
CA ASP A 226 -2.30 10.58 10.84
C ASP A 226 -1.40 10.94 9.67
N GLY A 227 -0.74 9.96 9.08
CA GLY A 227 0.19 10.20 7.97
C GLY A 227 -0.44 10.34 6.60
N GLY A 228 -1.67 9.86 6.44
CA GLY A 228 -2.31 9.86 5.13
C GLY A 228 -3.79 10.20 5.15
N ILE A 229 -4.59 9.40 5.83
CA ILE A 229 -6.06 9.53 5.78
C ILE A 229 -6.53 10.88 6.32
N ASP A 230 -5.93 11.32 7.42
CA ASP A 230 -6.31 12.60 8.05
C ASP A 230 -5.97 13.82 7.18
N LYS A 231 -5.05 13.64 6.25
CA LYS A 231 -4.59 14.73 5.37
C LYS A 231 -5.37 14.83 4.06
N LEU A 232 -6.29 13.91 3.82
CA LEU A 232 -7.07 13.91 2.59
C LEU A 232 -8.05 15.08 2.55
N ASN A 233 -8.21 15.67 1.36
CA ASN A 233 -9.22 16.71 1.19
C ASN A 233 -10.60 16.07 1.06
N LYS A 234 -11.65 16.90 0.93
CA LYS A 234 -13.03 16.45 0.92
C LYS A 234 -13.31 15.46 -0.23
N THR A 235 -12.81 15.75 -1.42
CA THR A 235 -13.03 14.88 -2.59
C THR A 235 -12.29 13.56 -2.44
N GLU A 236 -11.04 13.61 -1.99
CA GLU A 236 -10.24 12.41 -1.79
C GLU A 236 -10.83 11.51 -0.70
N PHE A 237 -11.33 12.12 0.38
CA PHE A 237 -11.95 11.36 1.47
C PHE A 237 -13.24 10.69 1.00
N ARG A 238 -14.02 11.39 0.19
CA ARG A 238 -15.24 10.82 -0.40
C ARG A 238 -14.91 9.59 -1.27
N ASP A 239 -13.89 9.72 -2.12
CA ASP A 239 -13.46 8.59 -2.95
C ASP A 239 -12.99 7.41 -2.11
N LEU A 240 -12.25 7.69 -1.04
CA LEU A 240 -11.80 6.64 -0.11
C LEU A 240 -12.98 5.91 0.50
N CYS A 241 -13.96 6.64 1.02
CA CYS A 241 -15.13 6.03 1.66
C CYS A 241 -15.96 5.23 0.67
N GLU A 242 -16.12 5.71 -0.56
CA GLU A 242 -16.83 4.96 -1.59
C GLU A 242 -16.14 3.63 -1.88
N ASN A 243 -14.82 3.65 -1.97
CA ASN A 243 -14.04 2.43 -2.25
C ASN A 243 -14.09 1.46 -1.08
N LEU A 244 -14.09 1.96 0.14
CA LEU A 244 -14.06 1.11 1.34
C LEU A 244 -15.40 0.41 1.61
N GLN A 245 -16.50 0.88 1.03
CA GLN A 245 -17.81 0.27 1.26
C GLN A 245 -17.87 -1.17 0.76
N ASN A 246 -17.06 -1.52 -0.23
CA ASN A 246 -17.03 -2.87 -0.78
C ASN A 246 -16.05 -3.78 -0.06
N GLY A 247 -15.36 -3.27 0.94
CA GLY A 247 -14.37 -4.02 1.70
C GLY A 247 -13.10 -3.22 1.81
N ILE A 248 -12.47 -3.30 2.97
CA ILE A 248 -11.24 -2.56 3.25
C ILE A 248 -10.06 -3.34 2.65
N ALA A 249 -9.21 -2.63 1.91
CA ALA A 249 -8.02 -3.24 1.31
C ALA A 249 -6.89 -3.32 2.33
N ILE A 250 -6.38 -4.52 2.52
CA ILE A 250 -5.29 -4.80 3.45
C ILE A 250 -4.32 -5.75 2.74
N SER A 251 -3.04 -5.68 3.11
CA SER A 251 -2.04 -6.60 2.57
C SER A 251 -2.43 -8.04 2.89
N THR A 252 -2.43 -8.89 1.87
CA THR A 252 -2.82 -10.28 2.06
C THR A 252 -1.71 -11.07 2.74
N PRO A 253 -2.05 -12.15 3.46
CA PRO A 253 -1.05 -12.99 4.10
C PRO A 253 -0.36 -13.99 3.17
N VAL A 254 -0.38 -13.75 1.86
CA VAL A 254 0.24 -14.70 0.91
C VAL A 254 1.75 -14.69 1.02
N PHE A 255 2.36 -13.51 1.07
CA PHE A 255 3.82 -13.40 1.06
C PHE A 255 4.38 -12.77 2.33
N ASP A 256 3.81 -11.68 2.77
CA ASP A 256 4.29 -10.96 3.95
C ASP A 256 3.07 -10.57 4.76
N GLY A 257 2.22 -11.55 4.97
CA GLY A 257 0.92 -11.29 5.50
C GLY A 257 0.84 -11.17 7.01
N ALA A 258 -0.38 -10.95 7.45
CA ALA A 258 -0.69 -10.86 8.85
C ALA A 258 -0.47 -12.21 9.53
N LYS A 259 0.02 -12.16 10.75
CA LYS A 259 0.16 -13.35 11.57
C LYS A 259 -1.20 -13.75 12.14
N GLU A 260 -1.29 -15.00 12.64
CA GLU A 260 -2.52 -15.49 13.22
C GLU A 260 -3.09 -14.54 14.27
N LYS A 261 -2.21 -13.97 15.10
CA LYS A 261 -2.62 -13.02 16.13
C LYS A 261 -3.22 -11.75 15.50
N ASP A 262 -2.62 -11.25 14.43
CA ASP A 262 -3.12 -10.06 13.75
C ASP A 262 -4.51 -10.32 13.16
N VAL A 263 -4.71 -11.50 12.57
CA VAL A 263 -6.01 -11.87 12.00
C VAL A 263 -7.07 -11.95 13.11
N SER A 264 -6.74 -12.53 14.24
CA SER A 264 -7.67 -12.63 15.37
C SER A 264 -8.05 -11.23 15.87
N GLU A 265 -7.09 -10.32 15.94
CA GLU A 265 -7.37 -8.95 16.36
C GLU A 265 -8.29 -8.23 15.37
N MET A 266 -8.09 -8.45 14.08
CA MET A 266 -8.94 -7.85 13.05
C MET A 266 -10.37 -8.39 13.13
N LEU A 267 -10.51 -9.70 13.36
CA LEU A 267 -11.83 -10.32 13.54
C LEU A 267 -12.55 -9.72 14.74
N ALA A 268 -11.83 -9.53 15.86
CA ALA A 268 -12.40 -8.92 17.06
C ALA A 268 -12.86 -7.50 16.79
N LEU A 269 -12.07 -6.70 16.07
CA LEU A 269 -12.44 -5.34 15.70
C LEU A 269 -13.69 -5.31 14.83
N ALA A 270 -13.86 -6.30 13.98
CA ALA A 270 -15.04 -6.42 13.11
C ALA A 270 -16.26 -6.97 13.85
N LYS A 271 -16.12 -7.28 15.13
CA LYS A 271 -17.16 -7.88 15.97
C LYS A 271 -17.54 -9.27 15.49
N LEU A 272 -16.56 -10.00 14.96
CA LEU A 272 -16.71 -11.36 14.49
C LEU A 272 -16.03 -12.33 15.46
N PRO A 273 -16.41 -13.62 15.45
CA PRO A 273 -15.73 -14.58 16.31
C PRO A 273 -14.23 -14.64 16.02
N THR A 274 -13.42 -14.61 17.06
CA THR A 274 -11.97 -14.62 16.89
C THR A 274 -11.46 -15.96 16.35
N SER A 275 -12.26 -17.01 16.48
CA SER A 275 -11.93 -18.31 15.89
C SER A 275 -12.11 -18.33 14.37
N GLY A 276 -12.80 -17.35 13.83
CA GLY A 276 -13.13 -17.31 12.41
C GLY A 276 -14.25 -18.27 12.02
N GLN A 277 -14.91 -18.85 13.00
CA GLN A 277 -15.97 -19.85 12.77
C GLN A 277 -17.35 -19.28 13.09
N THR A 278 -18.33 -19.68 12.30
CA THR A 278 -19.73 -19.28 12.53
C THR A 278 -20.66 -20.38 12.04
N ASN A 279 -21.87 -20.37 12.55
CA ASN A 279 -22.88 -21.38 12.17
C ASN A 279 -23.54 -20.94 10.84
N LEU A 280 -23.56 -21.93 10.10
CA LEU A 280 -24.28 -21.74 8.82
C LEU A 280 -25.61 -22.49 8.82
N UNK A 281 -27.03 -22.14 8.00
CA UNK A 281 -28.23 -22.67 7.88
C UNK A 281 -28.37 -23.11 6.85
#